data_cef89a9e3f0059796420a26739f47aef
#
_entry.id   cef89a9e3f0059796420a26739f47aef
#
_cell.length_a   1.000
_cell.length_b   1.000
_cell.length_c   1.000
_cell.angle_alpha   90.00
_cell.angle_beta   90.00
_cell.angle_gamma   90.00
#
_symmetry.space_group_name_H-M   'P 1'
#
loop_
_entity.id
_entity.type
_entity.pdbx_description
1 polymer ?
#
loop_
_entity_poly.entity_id
_entity_poly.type
_entity_poly.pdbx_seq_one_letter_code
_entity_poly.pdbx_strand_id
1 'polypeptide(L)'
;QNSYWECQELLEDILDSYQRDFPKYSERDADLKYVQLVFARTPHIVGQPFKFVAISRDIQSKYIRRGIELCHQAGVIHPVYSSHGFPLEAKFNPDRYKLLFADLGLMQRACGLNISRWISEDYRVIHQGTIAEQFVGQQILCNHYGFKSGKLYYWERQKRGSQAELDFVIDGQDAPIPI
;
A
#
# COMPACT_ATOMS: atom_id res chain seq x y z
N GLN A 1 17.60 25.27 9.02
CA GLN A 1 16.97 24.55 10.15
C GLN A 1 15.42 24.54 10.07
N ASN A 2 14.80 25.41 9.29
CA ASN A 2 13.34 25.46 9.13
C ASN A 2 12.79 24.41 8.13
N SER A 3 13.58 23.93 7.21
CA SER A 3 13.14 23.09 6.08
C SER A 3 12.48 21.77 6.49
N TYR A 4 12.78 21.24 7.68
CA TYR A 4 12.20 19.98 8.13
C TYR A 4 10.75 20.13 8.62
N TRP A 5 10.47 21.16 9.40
CA TRP A 5 9.11 21.46 9.87
C TRP A 5 8.18 21.81 8.70
N GLU A 6 8.66 22.62 7.77
CA GLU A 6 7.97 22.95 6.53
C GLU A 6 7.63 21.70 5.71
N CYS A 7 8.55 20.73 5.64
CA CYS A 7 8.30 19.46 4.99
C CYS A 7 7.18 18.66 5.68
N GLN A 8 7.15 18.63 7.02
CA GLN A 8 6.09 17.93 7.76
C GLN A 8 4.72 18.60 7.59
N GLU A 9 4.67 19.93 7.56
CA GLU A 9 3.45 20.69 7.29
C GLU A 9 2.96 20.40 5.86
N LEU A 10 3.85 20.38 4.88
CA LEU A 10 3.51 20.07 3.49
C LEU A 10 2.95 18.64 3.34
N LEU A 11 3.54 17.66 4.02
CA LEU A 11 3.02 16.28 4.01
C LEU A 11 1.63 16.19 4.63
N GLU A 12 1.36 16.96 5.70
CA GLU A 12 0.02 17.07 6.29
C GLU A 12 -0.97 17.67 5.31
N ASP A 13 -0.61 18.80 4.69
CA ASP A 13 -1.46 19.50 3.69
C ASP A 13 -1.81 18.58 2.51
N ILE A 14 -0.87 17.73 2.09
CA ILE A 14 -1.11 16.73 1.03
C ILE A 14 -2.11 15.68 1.51
N LEU A 15 -1.94 15.11 2.72
CA LEU A 15 -2.89 14.15 3.29
C LEU A 15 -4.29 14.74 3.44
N ASP A 16 -4.39 15.98 3.91
CA ASP A 16 -5.66 16.70 4.02
C ASP A 16 -6.27 16.96 2.64
N SER A 17 -5.47 17.24 1.64
CA SER A 17 -5.94 17.44 0.27
C SER A 17 -6.55 16.16 -0.30
N TYR A 18 -5.93 15.00 -0.10
CA TYR A 18 -6.53 13.71 -0.46
C TYR A 18 -7.87 13.50 0.21
N GLN A 19 -7.96 13.75 1.53
CA GLN A 19 -9.21 13.57 2.27
C GLN A 19 -10.33 14.50 1.77
N ARG A 20 -10.00 15.74 1.42
CA ARG A 20 -10.95 16.70 0.83
C ARG A 20 -11.41 16.31 -0.57
N ASP A 21 -10.57 15.58 -1.30
CA ASP A 21 -10.86 15.16 -2.67
C ASP A 21 -11.64 13.85 -2.77
N PHE A 22 -11.70 13.04 -1.71
CA PHE A 22 -12.44 11.76 -1.72
C PHE A 22 -13.90 11.85 -2.18
N PRO A 23 -14.68 12.91 -1.85
CA PRO A 23 -16.04 13.06 -2.40
C PRO A 23 -16.10 13.09 -3.93
N LYS A 24 -15.03 13.51 -4.62
CA LYS A 24 -14.96 13.54 -6.08
C LYS A 24 -14.89 12.13 -6.70
N TYR A 25 -14.36 11.14 -5.96
CA TYR A 25 -14.24 9.76 -6.39
C TYR A 25 -15.39 8.88 -5.93
N SER A 26 -16.23 9.38 -5.01
CA SER A 26 -17.35 8.66 -4.44
C SER A 26 -18.66 9.10 -5.11
N GLU A 27 -19.29 8.17 -5.85
CA GLU A 27 -20.62 8.41 -6.43
C GLU A 27 -21.74 8.43 -5.38
N ARG A 28 -21.46 7.91 -4.17
CA ARG A 28 -22.41 7.78 -3.07
C ARG A 28 -21.81 8.30 -1.78
N ASP A 29 -22.52 9.15 -1.07
CA ASP A 29 -22.10 9.63 0.26
C ASP A 29 -21.80 8.49 1.24
N ALA A 30 -22.50 7.36 1.06
CA ALA A 30 -22.28 6.16 1.87
C ALA A 30 -20.89 5.53 1.69
N ASP A 31 -20.23 5.74 0.54
CA ASP A 31 -18.91 5.15 0.26
C ASP A 31 -17.80 5.99 0.91
N LEU A 32 -18.03 7.29 1.12
CA LEU A 32 -17.03 8.21 1.65
C LEU A 32 -16.43 7.74 2.98
N LYS A 33 -17.27 7.27 3.90
CA LYS A 33 -16.81 6.76 5.20
C LYS A 33 -15.89 5.55 5.07
N TYR A 34 -16.09 4.71 4.04
CA TYR A 34 -15.25 3.53 3.82
C TYR A 34 -13.91 3.92 3.20
N VAL A 35 -13.92 4.90 2.27
CA VAL A 35 -12.68 5.49 1.72
C VAL A 35 -11.83 6.09 2.82
N GLN A 36 -12.43 6.95 3.67
CA GLN A 36 -11.75 7.57 4.80
C GLN A 36 -11.18 6.55 5.78
N LEU A 37 -11.95 5.51 6.09
CA LEU A 37 -11.51 4.45 7.00
C LEU A 37 -10.33 3.65 6.42
N VAL A 38 -10.42 3.26 5.14
CA VAL A 38 -9.35 2.53 4.45
C VAL A 38 -8.09 3.38 4.36
N PHE A 39 -8.23 4.65 3.96
CA PHE A 39 -7.12 5.59 3.91
C PHE A 39 -6.39 5.73 5.25
N ALA A 40 -7.14 5.92 6.33
CA ALA A 40 -6.57 6.09 7.67
C ALA A 40 -5.89 4.81 8.21
N ARG A 41 -6.36 3.61 7.81
CA ARG A 41 -5.85 2.35 8.33
C ARG A 41 -4.70 1.76 7.51
N THR A 42 -4.67 2.01 6.21
CA THR A 42 -3.66 1.41 5.31
C THR A 42 -2.22 1.69 5.73
N PRO A 43 -1.80 2.90 6.15
CA PRO A 43 -0.43 3.15 6.57
C PRO A 43 0.10 2.19 7.64
N HIS A 44 -0.78 1.70 8.51
CA HIS A 44 -0.43 0.80 9.63
C HIS A 44 -0.33 -0.69 9.24
N ILE A 45 -0.76 -1.05 8.02
CA ILE A 45 -0.81 -2.44 7.55
C ILE A 45 -0.05 -2.66 6.23
N VAL A 46 0.70 -1.66 5.79
CA VAL A 46 1.56 -1.75 4.59
C VAL A 46 2.48 -2.96 4.68
N GLY A 47 2.68 -3.65 3.55
CA GLY A 47 3.57 -4.80 3.43
C GLY A 47 3.04 -6.10 4.04
N GLN A 48 1.93 -6.07 4.75
CA GLN A 48 1.34 -7.28 5.33
C GLN A 48 0.30 -7.91 4.40
N PRO A 49 0.17 -9.25 4.38
CA PRO A 49 -0.94 -9.91 3.70
C PRO A 49 -2.27 -9.32 4.17
N PHE A 50 -3.04 -8.75 3.23
CA PHE A 50 -4.23 -7.99 3.55
C PHE A 50 -5.32 -8.87 4.16
N LYS A 51 -5.93 -8.36 5.23
CA LYS A 51 -7.11 -8.97 5.88
C LYS A 51 -8.14 -7.88 6.15
N PHE A 52 -9.38 -8.09 5.75
CA PHE A 52 -10.46 -7.10 5.96
C PHE A 52 -10.65 -6.73 7.43
N VAL A 53 -10.42 -7.67 8.35
CA VAL A 53 -10.48 -7.43 9.80
C VAL A 53 -9.41 -6.46 10.32
N ALA A 54 -8.34 -6.24 9.57
CA ALA A 54 -7.32 -5.24 9.91
C ALA A 54 -7.84 -3.80 9.70
N ILE A 55 -8.80 -3.63 8.80
CA ILE A 55 -9.49 -2.35 8.61
C ILE A 55 -10.63 -2.19 9.62
N SER A 56 -11.54 -3.17 9.68
CA SER A 56 -12.65 -3.19 10.65
C SER A 56 -13.22 -4.61 10.80
N ARG A 57 -13.62 -4.94 12.02
CA ARG A 57 -14.32 -6.20 12.32
C ARG A 57 -15.83 -6.10 12.11
N ASP A 58 -16.38 -4.89 12.13
CA ASP A 58 -17.83 -4.64 12.16
C ASP A 58 -18.38 -4.30 10.77
N ILE A 59 -17.49 -4.08 9.80
CA ILE A 59 -17.87 -3.68 8.44
C ILE A 59 -17.73 -4.87 7.48
N GLN A 60 -18.77 -5.13 6.70
CA GLN A 60 -18.74 -6.18 5.69
C GLN A 60 -17.64 -5.93 4.67
N SER A 61 -16.92 -7.00 4.28
CA SER A 61 -15.76 -6.94 3.37
C SER A 61 -16.05 -6.25 2.03
N LYS A 62 -17.28 -6.36 1.51
CA LYS A 62 -17.68 -5.68 0.25
C LYS A 62 -17.54 -4.15 0.31
N TYR A 63 -17.82 -3.54 1.46
CA TYR A 63 -17.70 -2.09 1.63
C TYR A 63 -16.24 -1.65 1.80
N ILE A 64 -15.44 -2.46 2.52
CA ILE A 64 -14.00 -2.22 2.65
C ILE A 64 -13.35 -2.36 1.27
N ARG A 65 -13.71 -3.38 0.48
CA ARG A 65 -13.23 -3.56 -0.90
C ARG A 65 -13.55 -2.32 -1.75
N ARG A 66 -14.77 -1.80 -1.68
CA ARG A 66 -15.15 -0.58 -2.38
C ARG A 66 -14.28 0.63 -1.96
N GLY A 67 -14.02 0.78 -0.66
CA GLY A 67 -13.10 1.80 -0.15
C GLY A 67 -11.68 1.67 -0.71
N ILE A 68 -11.15 0.44 -0.79
CA ILE A 68 -9.83 0.17 -1.39
C ILE A 68 -9.81 0.51 -2.88
N GLU A 69 -10.84 0.13 -3.64
CA GLU A 69 -10.96 0.45 -5.07
C GLU A 69 -10.94 1.96 -5.31
N LEU A 70 -11.69 2.71 -4.52
CA LEU A 70 -11.74 4.18 -4.63
C LEU A 70 -10.42 4.84 -4.23
N CYS A 71 -9.76 4.38 -3.17
CA CYS A 71 -8.42 4.83 -2.81
C CYS A 71 -7.39 4.50 -3.89
N HIS A 72 -7.52 3.34 -4.55
CA HIS A 72 -6.65 2.95 -5.66
C HIS A 72 -6.90 3.83 -6.90
N GLN A 73 -8.14 4.11 -7.25
CA GLN A 73 -8.51 5.04 -8.32
C GLN A 73 -7.99 6.46 -8.07
N ALA A 74 -7.98 6.88 -6.80
CA ALA A 74 -7.40 8.16 -6.38
C ALA A 74 -5.86 8.15 -6.36
N GLY A 75 -5.21 7.01 -6.61
CA GLY A 75 -3.76 6.87 -6.62
C GLY A 75 -3.10 6.90 -5.24
N VAL A 76 -3.86 6.79 -4.15
CA VAL A 76 -3.31 6.87 -2.78
C VAL A 76 -2.97 5.51 -2.17
N ILE A 77 -3.49 4.43 -2.75
CA ILE A 77 -3.22 3.05 -2.33
C ILE A 77 -2.97 2.19 -3.57
N HIS A 78 -1.98 1.30 -3.50
CA HIS A 78 -1.64 0.39 -4.59
C HIS A 78 -1.65 -1.06 -4.10
N PRO A 79 -2.57 -1.91 -4.61
CA PRO A 79 -2.55 -3.34 -4.34
C PRO A 79 -1.36 -4.03 -5.02
N VAL A 80 -0.68 -4.90 -4.28
CA VAL A 80 0.33 -5.83 -4.77
C VAL A 80 -0.27 -7.22 -4.69
N TYR A 81 -0.54 -7.86 -5.84
CA TYR A 81 -1.28 -9.10 -5.89
C TYR A 81 -0.39 -10.34 -5.77
N SER A 82 -0.88 -11.38 -5.09
CA SER A 82 -0.21 -12.68 -5.08
C SER A 82 -0.29 -13.34 -6.46
N SER A 83 0.85 -13.74 -7.04
CA SER A 83 0.89 -14.51 -8.28
C SER A 83 1.75 -15.76 -8.14
N HIS A 84 1.31 -16.87 -8.74
CA HIS A 84 1.95 -18.18 -8.61
C HIS A 84 2.44 -18.77 -9.95
N GLY A 85 2.60 -17.95 -10.97
CA GLY A 85 3.03 -18.44 -12.27
C GLY A 85 3.38 -17.33 -13.25
N PHE A 86 3.60 -17.72 -14.50
CA PHE A 86 3.91 -16.82 -15.60
C PHE A 86 2.93 -17.09 -16.77
N PRO A 87 2.42 -16.07 -17.46
CA PRO A 87 2.55 -14.63 -17.16
C PRO A 87 1.89 -14.25 -15.83
N LEU A 88 2.47 -13.28 -15.11
CA LEU A 88 2.00 -12.90 -13.76
C LEU A 88 0.54 -12.44 -13.78
N GLU A 89 0.14 -11.66 -14.80
CA GLU A 89 -1.23 -11.15 -14.95
C GLU A 89 -2.27 -12.27 -15.15
N ALA A 90 -1.89 -13.38 -15.80
CA ALA A 90 -2.79 -14.51 -16.02
C ALA A 90 -2.90 -15.44 -14.80
N LYS A 91 -2.00 -15.32 -13.83
CA LYS A 91 -1.86 -16.25 -12.70
C LYS A 91 -1.96 -15.57 -11.33
N PHE A 92 -2.36 -14.30 -11.27
CA PHE A 92 -2.54 -13.60 -9.99
C PHE A 92 -3.87 -13.99 -9.32
N ASN A 93 -3.89 -13.82 -7.99
CA ASN A 93 -5.09 -14.00 -7.19
C ASN A 93 -5.65 -12.62 -6.78
N PRO A 94 -6.84 -12.22 -7.28
CA PRO A 94 -7.42 -10.91 -6.98
C PRO A 94 -7.87 -10.75 -5.52
N ASP A 95 -8.03 -11.85 -4.79
CA ASP A 95 -8.45 -11.84 -3.39
C ASP A 95 -7.28 -11.90 -2.40
N ARG A 96 -6.06 -12.06 -2.90
CA ARG A 96 -4.83 -12.09 -2.09
C ARG A 96 -3.88 -11.01 -2.55
N TYR A 97 -3.69 -10.02 -1.70
CA TYR A 97 -2.84 -8.88 -1.98
C TYR A 97 -2.27 -8.28 -0.68
N LYS A 98 -1.21 -7.53 -0.82
CA LYS A 98 -0.72 -6.57 0.14
C LYS A 98 -1.15 -5.17 -0.31
N LEU A 99 -1.04 -4.17 0.55
CA LEU A 99 -1.28 -2.78 0.19
C LEU A 99 0.00 -1.98 0.36
N LEU A 100 0.29 -1.11 -0.61
CA LEU A 100 1.25 -0.03 -0.50
C LEU A 100 0.50 1.30 -0.40
N PHE A 101 1.11 2.26 0.27
CA PHE A 101 0.65 3.64 0.27
C PHE A 101 1.30 4.43 -0.88
N ALA A 102 0.73 5.57 -1.26
CA ALA A 102 1.20 6.35 -2.40
C ALA A 102 2.66 6.75 -2.29
N ASP A 103 3.09 7.15 -1.10
CA ASP A 103 4.44 7.64 -0.83
C ASP A 103 4.88 7.28 0.59
N LEU A 104 6.18 6.99 0.75
CA LEU A 104 6.77 6.63 2.04
C LEU A 104 6.68 7.77 3.07
N GLY A 105 6.92 9.00 2.66
CA GLY A 105 6.84 10.17 3.55
C GLY A 105 5.40 10.41 4.03
N LEU A 106 4.43 10.29 3.13
CA LEU A 106 3.01 10.39 3.46
C LEU A 106 2.56 9.25 4.38
N MET A 107 3.02 8.02 4.12
CA MET A 107 2.75 6.86 4.99
C MET A 107 3.26 7.13 6.41
N GLN A 108 4.48 7.57 6.55
CA GLN A 108 5.09 7.86 7.85
C GLN A 108 4.35 8.99 8.58
N ARG A 109 4.01 10.06 7.87
CA ARG A 109 3.24 11.17 8.44
C ARG A 109 1.85 10.72 8.89
N ALA A 110 1.15 9.93 8.09
CA ALA A 110 -0.15 9.35 8.43
C ALA A 110 -0.09 8.39 9.64
N CYS A 111 1.05 7.74 9.89
CA CYS A 111 1.30 6.97 11.11
C CYS A 111 1.60 7.85 12.35
N GLY A 112 1.57 9.17 12.24
CA GLY A 112 1.89 10.10 13.33
C GLY A 112 3.37 10.13 13.69
N LEU A 113 4.24 9.73 12.76
CA LEU A 113 5.67 9.70 12.99
C LEU A 113 6.26 11.09 12.78
N ASN A 114 6.91 11.57 13.83
CA ASN A 114 7.80 12.71 13.73
C ASN A 114 9.27 12.24 13.69
N ILE A 115 10.17 13.12 13.29
CA ILE A 115 11.58 12.78 13.12
C ILE A 115 12.23 12.30 14.43
N SER A 116 11.79 12.83 15.57
CA SER A 116 12.34 12.45 16.89
C SER A 116 12.08 10.98 17.20
N ARG A 117 10.90 10.46 16.80
CA ARG A 117 10.58 9.03 16.88
C ARG A 117 11.30 8.21 15.81
N TRP A 118 11.50 8.78 14.64
CA TRP A 118 12.19 8.12 13.52
C TRP A 118 13.68 7.90 13.77
N ILE A 119 14.30 8.80 14.53
CA ILE A 119 15.72 8.71 14.91
C ILE A 119 15.91 7.74 16.07
N SER A 120 14.85 7.41 16.85
CA SER A 120 14.96 6.43 17.92
C SER A 120 15.31 5.04 17.35
N GLU A 121 16.33 4.40 17.92
CA GLU A 121 16.82 3.09 17.46
C GLU A 121 15.73 2.01 17.50
N ASP A 122 14.87 2.03 18.51
CA ASP A 122 13.79 1.05 18.67
C ASP A 122 12.80 1.08 17.52
N TYR A 123 12.45 2.27 16.99
CA TYR A 123 11.51 2.37 15.88
C TYR A 123 12.09 1.83 14.58
N ARG A 124 13.37 2.12 14.29
CA ARG A 124 14.05 1.60 13.09
C ARG A 124 14.04 0.08 13.06
N VAL A 125 14.33 -0.56 14.19
CA VAL A 125 14.40 -2.03 14.27
C VAL A 125 13.04 -2.67 14.01
N ILE A 126 11.95 -2.09 14.55
CA ILE A 126 10.60 -2.68 14.46
C ILE A 126 9.98 -2.55 13.06
N HIS A 127 10.24 -1.44 12.36
CA HIS A 127 9.55 -1.11 11.10
C HIS A 127 10.46 -1.13 9.87
N GLN A 128 11.72 -1.55 10.00
CA GLN A 128 12.70 -1.49 8.94
C GLN A 128 12.25 -2.27 7.68
N GLY A 129 11.70 -3.47 7.85
CA GLY A 129 11.20 -4.28 6.75
C GLY A 129 10.04 -3.62 6.01
N THR A 130 9.03 -3.11 6.74
CA THR A 130 7.87 -2.43 6.15
C THR A 130 8.27 -1.16 5.37
N ILE A 131 9.21 -0.39 5.92
CA ILE A 131 9.73 0.82 5.28
C ILE A 131 10.48 0.47 3.99
N ALA A 132 11.32 -0.55 4.02
CA ALA A 132 12.08 -1.03 2.87
C ALA A 132 11.12 -1.54 1.77
N GLU A 133 10.15 -2.37 2.14
CA GLU A 133 9.14 -2.89 1.20
C GLU A 133 8.32 -1.76 0.57
N GLN A 134 7.84 -0.79 1.38
CA GLN A 134 7.12 0.38 0.86
C GLN A 134 8.00 1.18 -0.12
N PHE A 135 9.26 1.43 0.23
CA PHE A 135 10.16 2.19 -0.62
C PHE A 135 10.44 1.47 -1.95
N VAL A 136 10.78 0.19 -1.90
CA VAL A 136 11.05 -0.61 -3.12
C VAL A 136 9.82 -0.67 -4.00
N GLY A 137 8.64 -0.97 -3.44
CA GLY A 137 7.39 -1.01 -4.20
C GLY A 137 7.05 0.33 -4.85
N GLN A 138 7.24 1.45 -4.15
CA GLN A 138 7.07 2.79 -4.69
C GLN A 138 8.04 3.05 -5.85
N GLN A 139 9.32 2.65 -5.73
CA GLN A 139 10.30 2.81 -6.81
C GLN A 139 9.92 1.97 -8.04
N ILE A 140 9.43 0.75 -7.85
CA ILE A 140 8.95 -0.08 -8.94
C ILE A 140 7.76 0.61 -9.65
N LEU A 141 6.78 1.12 -8.92
CA LEU A 141 5.65 1.86 -9.49
C LEU A 141 6.09 3.09 -10.29
N CYS A 142 7.01 3.88 -9.74
CA CYS A 142 7.52 5.09 -10.40
C CYS A 142 8.33 4.79 -11.68
N ASN A 143 9.07 3.69 -11.72
CA ASN A 143 9.93 3.33 -12.85
C ASN A 143 9.21 2.51 -13.93
N HIS A 144 7.98 2.14 -13.73
CA HIS A 144 7.21 1.30 -14.64
C HIS A 144 6.56 2.07 -15.81
N TYR A 145 7.33 2.90 -16.47
CA TYR A 145 6.97 3.50 -17.76
C TYR A 145 6.97 2.44 -18.89
N GLY A 146 6.02 1.49 -18.85
CA GLY A 146 5.95 0.48 -19.91
C GLY A 146 5.15 -0.77 -19.57
N PHE A 147 4.82 -0.99 -18.32
CA PHE A 147 3.94 -2.10 -17.96
C PHE A 147 2.48 -1.74 -18.22
N LYS A 148 1.87 -2.44 -19.15
CA LYS A 148 0.49 -2.20 -19.61
C LYS A 148 -0.58 -2.29 -18.53
N SER A 149 -0.31 -2.95 -17.41
CA SER A 149 -1.32 -3.17 -16.35
C SER A 149 -1.18 -2.28 -15.12
N GLY A 150 -0.01 -1.70 -14.87
CA GLY A 150 0.27 -0.95 -13.63
C GLY A 150 0.10 -1.77 -12.34
N LYS A 151 0.03 -3.10 -12.46
CA LYS A 151 -0.14 -4.01 -11.34
C LYS A 151 1.22 -4.47 -10.82
N LEU A 152 1.34 -4.53 -9.49
CA LEU A 152 2.47 -5.16 -8.81
C LEU A 152 2.09 -6.55 -8.33
N TYR A 153 3.09 -7.40 -8.25
CA TYR A 153 2.92 -8.78 -7.81
C TYR A 153 3.94 -9.14 -6.75
N TYR A 154 3.56 -10.09 -5.87
CA TYR A 154 4.44 -10.78 -4.94
C TYR A 154 4.23 -12.29 -5.06
N TRP A 155 5.16 -13.09 -4.52
CA TRP A 155 5.01 -14.53 -4.47
C TRP A 155 5.12 -15.02 -3.04
N GLU A 156 4.23 -15.98 -2.67
CA GLU A 156 4.28 -16.64 -1.37
C GLU A 156 4.10 -18.16 -1.53
N ARG A 157 4.78 -18.92 -0.69
CA ARG A 157 4.59 -20.36 -0.65
C ARG A 157 3.35 -20.73 0.15
N GLN A 158 2.41 -21.45 -0.44
CA GLN A 158 1.15 -21.87 0.18
C GLN A 158 1.20 -23.26 0.83
N LYS A 159 2.37 -23.78 1.23
CA LYS A 159 2.46 -25.08 1.89
C LYS A 159 2.48 -24.93 3.40
N ARG A 160 1.70 -25.79 4.11
CA ARG A 160 1.74 -25.88 5.58
C ARG A 160 3.17 -26.15 6.06
N GLY A 161 3.63 -25.33 7.01
CA GLY A 161 4.95 -25.53 7.68
C GLY A 161 6.16 -24.95 6.94
N SER A 162 5.99 -24.26 5.82
CA SER A 162 7.08 -23.58 5.12
C SER A 162 6.61 -22.21 4.66
N GLN A 163 7.16 -21.18 5.25
CA GLN A 163 6.93 -19.78 4.83
C GLN A 163 8.14 -19.34 3.99
N ALA A 164 7.88 -19.07 2.71
CA ALA A 164 8.83 -18.38 1.84
C ALA A 164 8.03 -17.36 1.04
N GLU A 165 8.57 -16.17 0.92
CA GLU A 165 7.95 -15.04 0.26
C GLU A 165 8.98 -14.27 -0.53
N LEU A 166 8.57 -13.71 -1.67
CA LEU A 166 9.29 -12.69 -2.42
C LEU A 166 8.42 -11.46 -2.42
N ASP A 167 8.92 -10.36 -1.90
CA ASP A 167 8.15 -9.15 -1.70
C ASP A 167 7.65 -8.55 -2.99
N PHE A 168 8.45 -8.62 -4.06
CA PHE A 168 8.03 -8.21 -5.39
C PHE A 168 8.49 -9.20 -6.46
N VAL A 169 7.66 -9.34 -7.48
CA VAL A 169 7.94 -10.09 -8.70
C VAL A 169 7.44 -9.27 -9.88
N ILE A 170 8.29 -9.08 -10.89
CA ILE A 170 7.92 -8.37 -12.12
C ILE A 170 7.99 -9.30 -13.32
N ASP A 171 7.23 -8.99 -14.37
CA ASP A 171 7.29 -9.71 -15.63
C ASP A 171 8.65 -9.46 -16.31
N GLY A 172 9.42 -10.53 -16.53
CA GLY A 172 10.54 -10.52 -17.46
C GLY A 172 10.10 -10.93 -18.87
N GLN A 173 11.06 -11.00 -19.80
CA GLN A 173 10.74 -11.43 -21.18
C GLN A 173 10.26 -12.89 -21.23
N ASP A 174 10.96 -13.78 -20.54
CA ASP A 174 10.74 -15.22 -20.60
C ASP A 174 10.37 -15.85 -19.24
N ALA A 175 10.57 -15.14 -18.16
CA ALA A 175 10.31 -15.62 -16.78
C ALA A 175 10.08 -14.45 -15.81
N PRO A 176 9.42 -14.71 -14.66
CA PRO A 176 9.29 -13.72 -13.58
C PRO A 176 10.66 -13.37 -13.01
N ILE A 177 10.87 -12.09 -12.73
CA ILE A 177 12.08 -11.58 -12.08
C ILE A 177 11.76 -11.25 -10.62
N PRO A 178 12.38 -11.93 -9.64
CA PRO A 178 12.23 -11.60 -8.23
C PRO A 178 13.00 -10.33 -7.87
N ILE A 179 12.45 -9.53 -6.98
CA ILE A 179 13.08 -8.32 -6.40
C ILE A 179 13.01 -8.42 -4.88
#